data_af618b9d4942af5e44c9a7a5ae5b0d4f
#
_entry.id   af618b9d4942af5e44c9a7a5ae5b0d4f
#
_cell.length_a   1.000
_cell.length_b   1.000
_cell.length_c   1.000
_cell.angle_alpha   90.00
_cell.angle_beta   90.00
_cell.angle_gamma   90.00
#
_symmetry.space_group_name_H-M   'P 1'
#
loop_
_entity.id
_entity.type
_entity.pdbx_description
1 polymer ?
#
loop_
_entity_poly.entity_id
_entity_poly.type
_entity_poly.pdbx_seq_one_letter_code
_entity_poly.pdbx_strand_id
1 'polypeptide(L)' 'MPTIRVMLPAGAWSKEEKGKIAVDLTNALNKVAQDAGKGDIKQYINAQIQETAEGGYALGGNVVG' A
#
# COMPACT_ATOMS: atom_id res chain seq x y z
N MET A 1 -2.88 -14.36 -7.46
CA MET A 1 -1.81 -13.49 -6.94
C MET A 1 -2.43 -12.37 -6.12
N PRO A 2 -2.09 -12.24 -4.80
CA PRO A 2 -2.65 -11.15 -4.01
C PRO A 2 -2.09 -9.80 -4.43
N THR A 3 -2.95 -8.79 -4.42
CA THR A 3 -2.59 -7.42 -4.77
C THR A 3 -3.01 -6.49 -3.64
N ILE A 4 -2.08 -5.68 -3.17
CA ILE A 4 -2.34 -4.63 -2.19
C ILE A 4 -2.30 -3.30 -2.92
N ARG A 5 -3.35 -2.52 -2.77
CA ARG A 5 -3.39 -1.15 -3.32
C ARG A 5 -3.55 -0.16 -2.19
N VAL A 6 -2.67 0.82 -2.15
CA VAL A 6 -2.73 1.90 -1.18
C VAL A 6 -2.90 3.20 -1.94
N MET A 7 -3.90 3.97 -1.55
CA MET A 7 -4.15 5.27 -2.15
C MET A 7 -3.74 6.35 -1.16
N LEU A 8 -2.85 7.21 -1.56
CA LEU A 8 -2.32 8.29 -0.71
C LEU A 8 -2.60 9.65 -1.34
N PRO A 9 -2.69 10.71 -0.51
CA PRO A 9 -2.81 12.05 -1.05
C PRO A 9 -1.54 12.45 -1.78
N ALA A 10 -1.71 13.25 -2.83
CA ALA A 10 -0.59 13.72 -3.64
C ALA A 10 0.40 14.54 -2.81
N GLY A 11 1.69 14.23 -2.95
CA GLY A 11 2.77 15.00 -2.36
C GLY A 11 2.98 14.88 -0.86
N ALA A 12 2.21 14.03 -0.17
CA ALA A 12 2.29 13.89 1.29
C ALA A 12 3.42 12.98 1.75
N TRP A 13 3.85 12.05 0.91
CA TRP A 13 4.83 11.03 1.27
C TRP A 13 6.00 11.05 0.30
N SER A 14 7.21 10.84 0.83
CA SER A 14 8.41 10.75 0.00
C SER A 14 8.46 9.41 -0.73
N LYS A 15 9.34 9.32 -1.72
CA LYS A 15 9.60 8.08 -2.45
C LYS A 15 10.05 6.97 -1.49
N GLU A 16 10.92 7.30 -0.54
CA GLU A 16 11.42 6.33 0.43
C GLU A 16 10.31 5.82 1.35
N GLU A 17 9.45 6.73 1.81
CA GLU A 17 8.32 6.36 2.65
C GLU A 17 7.33 5.47 1.92
N LYS A 18 7.03 5.78 0.67
CA LYS A 18 6.15 4.95 -0.14
C LYS A 18 6.74 3.56 -0.34
N GLY A 19 8.04 3.47 -0.58
CA GLY A 19 8.73 2.19 -0.69
C GLY A 19 8.64 1.38 0.59
N LYS A 20 8.81 2.02 1.74
CA LYS A 20 8.69 1.35 3.04
C LYS A 20 7.27 0.83 3.29
N ILE A 21 6.27 1.61 2.92
CA ILE A 21 4.87 1.16 3.03
C ILE A 21 4.66 -0.12 2.21
N ALA A 22 5.14 -0.13 0.97
CA ALA A 22 5.01 -1.29 0.10
C ALA A 22 5.69 -2.53 0.69
N VAL A 23 6.90 -2.38 1.21
CA VAL A 23 7.65 -3.49 1.81
C VAL A 23 6.98 -4.00 3.07
N ASP A 24 6.60 -3.11 3.97
CA ASP A 24 6.02 -3.50 5.26
C ASP A 24 4.67 -4.17 5.07
N LEU A 25 3.83 -3.69 4.16
CA LEU A 25 2.54 -4.31 3.88
C LEU A 25 2.70 -5.66 3.20
N THR A 26 3.66 -5.80 2.31
CA THR A 26 3.97 -7.10 1.69
C THR A 26 4.36 -8.12 2.75
N ASN A 27 5.24 -7.74 3.68
CA ASN A 27 5.68 -8.63 4.75
C ASN A 27 4.53 -8.99 5.69
N ALA A 28 3.66 -8.04 5.99
CA ALA A 28 2.49 -8.29 6.85
C ALA A 28 1.54 -9.30 6.22
N LEU A 29 1.23 -9.14 4.95
CA LEU A 29 0.36 -10.09 4.25
C LEU A 29 1.00 -11.47 4.18
N ASN A 30 2.29 -11.53 3.90
CA ASN A 30 3.02 -12.80 3.84
C ASN A 30 3.00 -13.52 5.18
N LYS A 31 3.12 -12.78 6.28
CA LYS A 31 3.04 -13.37 7.62
C LYS A 31 1.68 -14.01 7.87
N VAL A 32 0.61 -13.34 7.49
CA VAL A 32 -0.75 -13.90 7.61
C VAL A 32 -0.87 -15.18 6.79
N ALA A 33 -0.33 -15.20 5.58
CA ALA A 33 -0.37 -16.38 4.73
C ALA A 33 0.39 -17.55 5.35
N GLN A 34 1.57 -17.29 5.91
CA GLN A 34 2.36 -18.33 6.60
C GLN A 34 1.61 -18.88 7.82
N ASP A 35 1.02 -17.99 8.62
CA ASP A 35 0.26 -18.40 9.80
C ASP A 35 -0.99 -19.21 9.42
N ALA A 36 -1.53 -18.98 8.24
CA ALA A 36 -2.68 -19.72 7.72
C ALA A 36 -2.29 -21.03 7.00
N GLY A 37 -1.02 -21.39 7.01
CA GLY A 37 -0.56 -22.63 6.38
C GLY A 37 -0.38 -22.56 4.88
N LYS A 38 -0.36 -21.34 4.29
CA LYS A 38 -0.22 -21.17 2.84
C LYS A 38 1.23 -21.07 2.38
N GLY A 39 2.17 -21.07 3.33
CA GLY A 39 3.60 -20.99 3.05
C GLY A 39 4.07 -19.57 2.77
N ASP A 40 5.28 -19.46 2.23
CA ASP A 40 5.89 -18.19 1.88
C ASP A 40 5.45 -17.81 0.47
N ILE A 41 4.60 -16.79 0.39
CA ILE A 41 4.05 -16.31 -0.89
C ILE A 41 4.56 -14.91 -1.26
N LYS A 42 5.60 -14.44 -0.57
CA LYS A 42 6.09 -13.07 -0.73
C LYS A 42 6.33 -12.69 -2.19
N GLN A 43 6.93 -13.58 -2.97
CA GLN A 43 7.25 -13.32 -4.36
C GLN A 43 6.03 -13.12 -5.27
N TYR A 44 4.86 -13.53 -4.80
CA TYR A 44 3.62 -13.40 -5.57
C TYR A 44 2.78 -12.19 -5.16
N ILE A 45 3.17 -11.49 -4.10
CA ILE A 45 2.42 -10.35 -3.59
C ILE A 45 2.78 -9.11 -4.39
N ASN A 46 1.76 -8.49 -5.00
CA ASN A 46 1.90 -7.24 -5.73
C ASN A 46 1.45 -6.09 -4.84
N ALA A 47 2.32 -5.15 -4.55
CA ALA A 47 1.97 -3.97 -3.76
C ALA A 47 2.08 -2.74 -4.65
N GLN A 48 1.01 -1.97 -4.70
CA GLN A 48 0.92 -0.75 -5.51
C GLN A 48 0.60 0.43 -4.62
N ILE A 49 1.44 1.45 -4.70
CA ILE A 49 1.22 2.71 -3.99
C ILE A 49 0.83 3.73 -5.06
N GLN A 50 -0.36 4.28 -4.92
CA GLN A 50 -0.91 5.23 -5.86
C GLN A 50 -1.18 6.55 -5.15
N GLU A 51 -0.94 7.65 -5.86
CA GLU A 51 -1.28 8.96 -5.34
C GLU A 51 -2.43 9.52 -6.16
N THR A 52 -3.33 10.24 -5.47
CA THR A 52 -4.39 10.96 -6.16
C THR A 52 -3.80 12.17 -6.89
N ALA A 53 -4.54 12.70 -7.85
CA ALA A 53 -4.20 13.98 -8.45
C ALA A 53 -4.24 15.07 -7.39
N GLU A 54 -3.47 16.13 -7.59
CA GLU A 54 -3.51 17.29 -6.70
C GLU A 54 -4.96 17.80 -6.58
N GLY A 55 -5.41 17.97 -5.34
CA GLY A 55 -6.80 18.34 -5.06
C GLY A 55 -7.79 17.20 -5.17
N GLY A 56 -7.32 15.99 -5.44
CA GLY A 56 -8.19 14.84 -5.66
C GLY A 56 -8.40 13.94 -4.46
N TYR A 57 -7.95 14.35 -3.28
CA TYR A 57 -8.14 13.56 -2.05
C TYR A 57 -8.98 14.38 -1.07
N ALA A 58 -10.20 13.95 -0.84
CA ALA A 58 -11.13 14.67 0.02
C ALA A 58 -11.69 13.76 1.11
N LEU A 59 -11.91 14.33 2.27
CA LEU A 59 -12.49 13.65 3.42
C LEU A 59 -13.74 14.41 3.85
N GLY A 60 -14.92 13.75 3.76
CA GLY A 60 -16.16 14.41 4.07
C GLY A 60 -16.44 15.64 3.21
N GLY A 61 -15.93 15.65 1.98
CA GLY A 61 -16.04 16.79 1.09
C GLY A 61 -14.96 17.86 1.29
N ASN A 62 -14.07 17.68 2.28
CA ASN A 62 -12.98 18.61 2.52
C ASN A 62 -11.72 18.11 1.81
N VAL A 63 -11.18 18.90 0.92
CA VAL A 63 -9.97 18.55 0.17
C VAL A 63 -8.77 18.59 1.11
N VAL A 64 -8.01 17.49 1.20
CA VAL A 64 -6.86 17.36 2.10
C VAL A 64 -5.57 17.03 1.37
N GLY A 65 -5.64 16.90 0.06
CA GLY A 65 -4.43 16.61 -0.70
C GLY A 65 -4.55 16.87 -2.18
#